data_e36dd8f6ebf92cccd69a4b5248a081cc
#
_entry.id   e36dd8f6ebf92cccd69a4b5248a081cc
#
_cell.length_a   1.000
_cell.length_b   1.000
_cell.length_c   1.000
_cell.angle_alpha   90.00
_cell.angle_beta   90.00
_cell.angle_gamma   90.00
#
_symmetry.space_group_name_H-M   'P 1'
#
loop_
_entity.id
_entity.type
_entity.pdbx_description
1 polymer ?
#
loop_
_entity_poly.entity_id
_entity_poly.type
_entity_poly.pdbx_seq_one_letter_code
_entity_poly.pdbx_strand_id
1 'polypeptide(L)'
;GYISESLKEKEQIVGLQTDKPLKRAFMPFGGIRTAEEACTTYGYTPNPEFHKIFTDYHKTHNQAVFDSYTPEMKKARHNKIITGLPDTYGRGRIVGDYRRVALYGIDLLVADKQKDFANCGDGTMTDDVIRLREEISMQIKALKDMKVMAESYGYDISEPASNAKEAVQWTYFGYLAAIKTQNGAAMSIGRIATFLDIYIKRDMDKGIPVSYTHLTL
;
A
#
# COMPACT_ATOMS: atom_id res chain seq x y z
N GLY A 1 -11.22 -8.25 -10.16
CA GLY A 1 -10.99 -9.46 -10.84
C GLY A 1 -10.47 -10.59 -9.93
N TYR A 2 -10.84 -11.72 -10.32
CA TYR A 2 -10.50 -12.98 -9.68
C TYR A 2 -9.86 -13.89 -10.74
N ILE A 3 -8.67 -14.39 -10.46
CA ILE A 3 -7.99 -15.33 -11.35
C ILE A 3 -8.55 -16.74 -11.11
N SER A 4 -8.97 -17.41 -12.19
CA SER A 4 -9.35 -18.80 -12.11
C SER A 4 -8.15 -19.71 -11.80
N GLU A 5 -8.37 -20.85 -11.16
CA GLU A 5 -7.31 -21.80 -10.84
C GLU A 5 -6.47 -22.19 -12.07
N SER A 6 -7.12 -22.35 -13.24
CA SER A 6 -6.44 -22.71 -14.50
C SER A 6 -5.47 -21.63 -15.02
N LEU A 7 -5.57 -20.40 -14.52
CA LEU A 7 -4.69 -19.28 -14.93
C LEU A 7 -3.61 -18.98 -13.90
N LYS A 8 -3.74 -19.46 -12.65
CA LYS A 8 -2.76 -19.21 -11.59
C LYS A 8 -1.36 -19.70 -11.94
N GLU A 9 -1.27 -20.86 -12.55
CA GLU A 9 0.02 -21.44 -12.98
C GLU A 9 0.73 -20.60 -14.04
N LYS A 10 -0.02 -19.72 -14.74
CA LYS A 10 0.50 -18.83 -15.77
C LYS A 10 0.87 -17.46 -15.22
N GLU A 11 0.52 -17.16 -13.97
CA GLU A 11 0.82 -15.87 -13.36
C GLU A 11 2.33 -15.74 -13.11
N GLN A 12 2.96 -14.78 -13.77
CA GLN A 12 4.39 -14.53 -13.62
C GLN A 12 4.68 -13.54 -12.50
N ILE A 13 3.79 -12.55 -12.31
CA ILE A 13 3.85 -11.56 -11.22
C ILE A 13 2.65 -11.79 -10.32
N VAL A 14 2.92 -12.08 -9.05
CA VAL A 14 1.87 -12.38 -8.07
C VAL A 14 1.28 -11.13 -7.43
N GLY A 15 0.09 -11.27 -6.88
CA GLY A 15 -0.61 -10.19 -6.17
C GLY A 15 -1.38 -9.23 -7.08
N LEU A 16 -1.33 -9.40 -8.40
CA LEU A 16 -2.08 -8.58 -9.36
C LEU A 16 -3.58 -8.73 -9.20
N GLN A 17 -4.02 -9.92 -8.84
CA GLN A 17 -5.42 -10.24 -8.64
C GLN A 17 -5.64 -10.98 -7.33
N THR A 18 -6.88 -10.98 -6.88
CA THR A 18 -7.25 -11.74 -5.70
C THR A 18 -7.46 -13.20 -6.07
N ASP A 19 -6.95 -14.08 -5.24
CA ASP A 19 -7.14 -15.53 -5.34
C ASP A 19 -8.43 -16.02 -4.67
N LYS A 20 -9.14 -15.13 -3.96
CA LYS A 20 -10.40 -15.43 -3.27
C LYS A 20 -11.39 -14.26 -3.40
N PRO A 21 -12.70 -14.54 -3.46
CA PRO A 21 -13.70 -13.50 -3.29
C PRO A 21 -13.46 -12.72 -1.99
N LEU A 22 -13.80 -11.44 -1.97
CA LEU A 22 -13.67 -10.55 -0.81
C LEU A 22 -12.24 -10.21 -0.36
N LYS A 23 -11.20 -10.79 -0.91
CA LYS A 23 -9.82 -10.46 -0.53
C LYS A 23 -9.50 -8.96 -0.70
N ARG A 24 -10.22 -8.27 -1.60
CA ARG A 24 -10.19 -6.82 -1.78
C ARG A 24 -11.30 -6.06 -1.05
N ALA A 25 -12.26 -6.73 -0.45
CA ALA A 25 -13.37 -6.06 0.24
C ALA A 25 -12.88 -5.21 1.42
N PHE A 26 -11.75 -5.57 1.99
CA PHE A 26 -11.06 -4.80 3.04
C PHE A 26 -10.20 -3.65 2.51
N MET A 27 -10.15 -3.46 1.18
CA MET A 27 -9.55 -2.28 0.58
C MET A 27 -10.62 -1.18 0.61
N PRO A 28 -10.55 -0.22 1.50
CA PRO A 28 -11.74 0.49 1.91
C PRO A 28 -12.01 1.71 1.03
N PHE A 29 -12.57 1.53 -0.13
CA PHE A 29 -13.28 2.61 -0.80
C PHE A 29 -14.59 2.97 -0.10
N GLY A 30 -15.24 2.01 0.51
CA GLY A 30 -16.54 2.19 1.16
C GLY A 30 -16.49 2.20 2.68
N GLY A 31 -15.31 2.06 3.28
CA GLY A 31 -15.18 1.88 4.72
C GLY A 31 -15.64 0.50 5.19
N ILE A 32 -15.60 0.30 6.50
CA ILE A 32 -15.89 -0.98 7.13
C ILE A 32 -17.31 -1.48 6.84
N ARG A 33 -18.30 -0.58 6.74
CA ARG A 33 -19.70 -0.96 6.48
C ARG A 33 -19.84 -1.73 5.16
N THR A 34 -19.24 -1.25 4.08
CA THR A 34 -19.30 -1.94 2.79
C THR A 34 -18.58 -3.28 2.83
N ALA A 35 -17.48 -3.38 3.58
CA ALA A 35 -16.76 -4.63 3.75
C ALA A 35 -17.60 -5.64 4.54
N GLU A 36 -18.30 -5.21 5.57
CA GLU A 36 -19.20 -6.06 6.39
C GLU A 36 -20.43 -6.51 5.61
N GLU A 37 -21.04 -5.62 4.81
CA GLU A 37 -22.12 -5.97 3.90
C GLU A 37 -21.67 -7.04 2.88
N ALA A 38 -20.49 -6.87 2.32
CA ALA A 38 -19.92 -7.84 1.38
C ALA A 38 -19.65 -9.18 2.07
N CYS A 39 -19.06 -9.19 3.26
CA CYS A 39 -18.89 -10.41 4.06
C CYS A 39 -20.20 -11.14 4.26
N THR A 40 -21.24 -10.44 4.74
CA THR A 40 -22.55 -11.01 5.01
C THR A 40 -23.21 -11.55 3.73
N THR A 41 -23.10 -10.81 2.62
CA THR A 41 -23.65 -11.20 1.32
C THR A 41 -23.07 -12.53 0.82
N TYR A 42 -21.79 -12.77 1.10
CA TYR A 42 -21.11 -14.00 0.71
C TYR A 42 -21.09 -15.07 1.81
N GLY A 43 -21.85 -14.90 2.88
CA GLY A 43 -21.99 -15.88 3.95
C GLY A 43 -20.81 -15.95 4.92
N TYR A 44 -19.98 -14.92 4.99
CA TYR A 44 -18.89 -14.80 5.96
C TYR A 44 -19.34 -13.96 7.15
N THR A 45 -18.79 -14.27 8.32
CA THR A 45 -18.98 -13.45 9.51
C THR A 45 -17.94 -12.35 9.57
N PRO A 46 -18.35 -11.07 9.67
CA PRO A 46 -17.38 -9.98 9.84
C PRO A 46 -16.57 -10.14 11.12
N ASN A 47 -15.27 -9.82 11.04
CA ASN A 47 -14.40 -9.88 12.22
C ASN A 47 -14.58 -8.60 13.07
N PRO A 48 -14.99 -8.70 14.35
CA PRO A 48 -15.20 -7.54 15.21
C PRO A 48 -13.91 -6.76 15.52
N GLU A 49 -12.74 -7.37 15.47
CA GLU A 49 -11.47 -6.67 15.64
C GLU A 49 -11.20 -5.71 14.47
N PHE A 50 -11.51 -6.11 13.24
CA PHE A 50 -11.44 -5.21 12.10
C PHE A 50 -12.40 -4.05 12.22
N HIS A 51 -13.64 -4.30 12.66
CA HIS A 51 -14.59 -3.23 12.92
C HIS A 51 -14.03 -2.20 13.90
N LYS A 52 -13.46 -2.67 15.01
CA LYS A 52 -12.85 -1.81 16.02
C LYS A 52 -11.68 -0.99 15.46
N ILE A 53 -10.79 -1.61 14.69
CA ILE A 53 -9.66 -0.90 14.06
C ILE A 53 -10.18 0.24 13.17
N PHE A 54 -11.19 -0.02 12.35
CA PHE A 54 -11.73 0.98 11.45
C PHE A 54 -12.52 2.08 12.16
N THR A 55 -13.17 1.80 13.27
CA THR A 55 -13.93 2.80 14.04
C THR A 55 -13.03 3.64 14.95
N ASP A 56 -12.02 3.03 15.57
CA ASP A 56 -11.19 3.68 16.56
C ASP A 56 -9.96 4.38 15.94
N TYR A 57 -9.36 3.78 14.92
CA TYR A 57 -8.09 4.25 14.37
C TYR A 57 -8.13 4.65 12.90
N HIS A 58 -9.12 4.19 12.14
CA HIS A 58 -9.18 4.38 10.70
C HIS A 58 -10.46 5.09 10.29
N LYS A 59 -10.37 6.38 10.00
CA LYS A 59 -11.48 7.11 9.40
C LYS A 59 -11.42 7.01 7.88
N THR A 60 -12.60 6.94 7.24
CA THR A 60 -12.65 7.20 5.81
C THR A 60 -12.22 8.65 5.56
N HIS A 61 -11.68 8.92 4.37
CA HIS A 61 -11.30 10.27 4.02
C HIS A 61 -12.46 11.26 4.13
N ASN A 62 -13.65 10.89 3.65
CA ASN A 62 -14.84 11.73 3.77
C ASN A 62 -15.20 11.99 5.22
N GLN A 63 -15.14 10.98 6.08
CA GLN A 63 -15.44 11.15 7.50
C GLN A 63 -14.45 12.13 8.16
N ALA A 64 -13.16 12.00 7.88
CA ALA A 64 -12.15 12.90 8.42
C ALA A 64 -12.39 14.37 7.99
N VAL A 65 -12.79 14.61 6.75
CA VAL A 65 -13.13 15.95 6.26
C VAL A 65 -14.40 16.48 6.94
N PHE A 66 -15.45 15.67 7.04
CA PHE A 66 -16.68 16.10 7.71
C PHE A 66 -16.50 16.34 9.22
N ASP A 67 -15.63 15.57 9.85
CA ASP A 67 -15.32 15.77 11.27
C ASP A 67 -14.59 17.10 11.53
N SER A 68 -13.81 17.58 10.56
CA SER A 68 -13.13 18.87 10.64
C SER A 68 -14.05 20.09 10.39
N TYR A 69 -15.27 19.86 9.90
CA TYR A 69 -16.22 20.95 9.67
C TYR A 69 -16.81 21.47 10.99
N THR A 70 -16.82 22.80 11.12
CA THR A 70 -17.53 23.43 12.23
C THR A 70 -19.05 23.23 12.11
N PRO A 71 -19.82 23.38 13.21
CA PRO A 71 -21.28 23.35 13.15
C PRO A 71 -21.87 24.33 12.12
N GLU A 72 -21.28 25.51 11.99
CA GLU A 72 -21.70 26.55 11.03
C GLU A 72 -21.45 26.08 9.59
N MET A 73 -20.30 25.48 9.31
CA MET A 73 -20.01 24.91 7.98
C MET A 73 -20.96 23.78 7.64
N LYS A 74 -21.26 22.89 8.59
CA LYS A 74 -22.26 21.82 8.40
C LYS A 74 -23.65 22.38 8.12
N LYS A 75 -24.05 23.43 8.84
CA LYS A 75 -25.33 24.13 8.62
C LYS A 75 -25.37 24.84 7.26
N ALA A 76 -24.30 25.55 6.89
CA ALA A 76 -24.21 26.22 5.60
C ALA A 76 -24.27 25.22 4.43
N ARG A 77 -23.63 24.06 4.58
CA ARG A 77 -23.71 22.97 3.60
C ARG A 77 -25.12 22.36 3.53
N HIS A 78 -25.74 22.10 4.65
CA HIS A 78 -27.12 21.60 4.70
C HIS A 78 -28.09 22.55 3.99
N ASN A 79 -27.94 23.84 4.21
CA ASN A 79 -28.73 24.90 3.57
C ASN A 79 -28.28 25.24 2.12
N LYS A 80 -27.34 24.49 1.57
CA LYS A 80 -26.79 24.67 0.20
C LYS A 80 -26.20 26.06 -0.05
N ILE A 81 -25.77 26.78 0.99
CA ILE A 81 -25.04 28.04 0.88
C ILE A 81 -23.65 27.75 0.37
N ILE A 82 -23.00 26.72 0.87
CA ILE A 82 -21.78 26.15 0.30
C ILE A 82 -22.13 24.82 -0.36
N THR A 83 -21.59 24.62 -1.56
CA THR A 83 -21.83 23.43 -2.37
C THR A 83 -20.50 22.69 -2.63
N GLY A 84 -20.60 21.50 -3.14
CA GLY A 84 -19.46 20.65 -3.44
C GLY A 84 -19.31 19.51 -2.45
N LEU A 85 -18.58 18.50 -2.87
CA LEU A 85 -18.13 17.43 -1.99
C LEU A 85 -16.91 17.94 -1.22
N PRO A 86 -16.69 17.48 0.01
CA PRO A 86 -15.37 17.60 0.62
C PRO A 86 -14.38 17.09 -0.39
N ASP A 87 -13.35 17.88 -0.68
CA ASP A 87 -12.38 17.48 -1.68
C ASP A 87 -11.64 16.24 -1.22
N THR A 88 -12.12 15.09 -1.66
CA THR A 88 -11.47 13.81 -1.43
C THR A 88 -10.14 13.72 -2.18
N TYR A 89 -9.86 14.64 -3.08
CA TYR A 89 -8.63 14.72 -3.86
C TYR A 89 -7.63 15.75 -3.33
N GLY A 90 -7.99 16.51 -2.30
CA GLY A 90 -7.07 17.40 -1.58
C GLY A 90 -5.96 16.67 -0.84
N ARG A 91 -6.00 15.33 -0.79
CA ARG A 91 -4.82 14.54 -0.46
C ARG A 91 -3.78 14.76 -1.54
N GLY A 92 -2.63 15.28 -1.15
CA GLY A 92 -1.48 15.22 -2.02
C GLY A 92 -1.33 13.79 -2.53
N ARG A 93 -1.44 13.58 -3.82
CA ARG A 93 -1.14 12.29 -4.42
C ARG A 93 0.35 12.11 -4.37
N ILE A 94 0.82 11.41 -3.34
CA ILE A 94 2.22 11.07 -3.22
C ILE A 94 2.46 9.89 -4.15
N VAL A 95 3.33 10.09 -5.12
CA VAL A 95 3.93 8.98 -5.86
C VAL A 95 5.11 8.52 -5.02
N GLY A 96 4.97 7.36 -4.38
CA GLY A 96 6.06 6.76 -3.62
C GLY A 96 7.20 6.31 -4.54
N ASP A 97 8.40 6.25 -3.99
CA ASP A 97 9.53 5.61 -4.70
C ASP A 97 9.51 4.10 -4.46
N TYR A 98 8.66 3.41 -5.19
CA TYR A 98 8.48 1.95 -5.09
C TYR A 98 9.70 1.16 -5.55
N ARG A 99 10.66 1.81 -6.26
CA ARG A 99 11.92 1.21 -6.70
C ARG A 99 12.82 0.83 -5.55
N ARG A 100 12.67 1.47 -4.40
CA ARG A 100 13.55 1.26 -3.23
C ARG A 100 13.57 -0.20 -2.77
N VAL A 101 12.43 -0.89 -2.84
CA VAL A 101 12.37 -2.32 -2.49
C VAL A 101 13.25 -3.15 -3.42
N ALA A 102 13.18 -2.90 -4.73
CA ALA A 102 13.99 -3.60 -5.72
C ALA A 102 15.48 -3.22 -5.65
N LEU A 103 15.79 -1.97 -5.33
CA LEU A 103 17.17 -1.47 -5.28
C LEU A 103 17.92 -1.92 -4.03
N TYR A 104 17.25 -2.01 -2.90
CA TYR A 104 17.92 -2.12 -1.59
C TYR A 104 17.54 -3.38 -0.81
N GLY A 105 16.40 -4.00 -1.13
CA GLY A 105 15.83 -5.03 -0.27
C GLY A 105 15.28 -4.49 1.05
N ILE A 106 14.48 -5.28 1.72
CA ILE A 106 13.82 -4.86 2.95
C ILE A 106 14.79 -4.77 4.12
N ASP A 107 15.79 -5.65 4.19
CA ASP A 107 16.68 -5.69 5.36
C ASP A 107 17.53 -4.44 5.45
N LEU A 108 18.05 -3.92 4.32
CA LEU A 108 18.76 -2.63 4.31
C LEU A 108 17.83 -1.46 4.64
N LEU A 109 16.61 -1.45 4.10
CA LEU A 109 15.64 -0.39 4.40
C LEU A 109 15.25 -0.36 5.89
N VAL A 110 15.12 -1.52 6.52
CA VAL A 110 14.88 -1.62 7.98
C VAL A 110 16.08 -1.12 8.76
N ALA A 111 17.31 -1.51 8.37
CA ALA A 111 18.53 -1.07 9.03
C ALA A 111 18.71 0.46 8.95
N ASP A 112 18.39 1.07 7.81
CA ASP A 112 18.44 2.53 7.65
C ASP A 112 17.39 3.23 8.53
N LYS A 113 16.18 2.70 8.61
CA LYS A 113 15.14 3.24 9.51
C LYS A 113 15.49 3.06 10.99
N GLN A 114 16.20 2.00 11.35
CA GLN A 114 16.72 1.84 12.71
C GLN A 114 17.79 2.91 13.05
N LYS A 115 18.64 3.27 12.09
CA LYS A 115 19.57 4.40 12.24
C LYS A 115 18.83 5.73 12.39
N ASP A 116 17.81 5.97 11.55
CA ASP A 116 16.95 7.16 11.66
C ASP A 116 16.34 7.24 13.07
N PHE A 117 15.80 6.13 13.57
CA PHE A 117 15.24 6.05 14.91
C PHE A 117 16.25 6.36 16.01
N ALA A 118 17.46 5.82 15.90
CA ALA A 118 18.53 6.05 16.87
C ALA A 118 19.00 7.51 16.87
N ASN A 119 19.00 8.16 15.71
CA ASN A 119 19.45 9.54 15.53
C ASN A 119 18.31 10.57 15.67
N CYS A 120 17.10 10.13 16.00
CA CYS A 120 15.95 11.01 16.10
C CYS A 120 15.99 11.82 17.38
N GLY A 121 16.18 13.13 17.26
CA GLY A 121 16.22 14.09 18.37
C GLY A 121 17.59 14.21 19.04
N ASP A 122 17.73 15.24 19.85
CA ASP A 122 18.93 15.59 20.61
C ASP A 122 18.95 15.02 22.07
N GLY A 123 18.07 14.05 22.32
CA GLY A 123 17.84 13.50 23.67
C GLY A 123 16.68 14.14 24.40
N THR A 124 16.16 15.27 23.94
CA THR A 124 14.97 15.90 24.51
C THR A 124 13.70 15.26 23.97
N MET A 125 12.84 14.78 24.86
CA MET A 125 11.55 14.17 24.47
C MET A 125 10.46 15.23 24.34
N THR A 126 10.47 15.96 23.25
CA THR A 126 9.36 16.84 22.86
C THR A 126 8.25 16.04 22.20
N ASP A 127 7.07 16.63 22.09
CA ASP A 127 5.91 16.04 21.41
C ASP A 127 6.26 15.64 19.96
N ASP A 128 6.99 16.52 19.25
CA ASP A 128 7.42 16.26 17.88
C ASP A 128 8.41 15.10 17.77
N VAL A 129 9.35 14.98 18.71
CA VAL A 129 10.31 13.87 18.75
C VAL A 129 9.59 12.55 19.05
N ILE A 130 8.63 12.56 19.97
CA ILE A 130 7.84 11.37 20.29
C ILE A 130 7.07 10.90 19.04
N ARG A 131 6.36 11.82 18.37
CA ARG A 131 5.60 11.51 17.14
C ARG A 131 6.49 10.99 16.01
N LEU A 132 7.65 11.63 15.82
CA LEU A 132 8.60 11.19 14.79
C LEU A 132 9.14 9.79 15.09
N ARG A 133 9.47 9.48 16.33
CA ARG A 133 9.91 8.14 16.75
C ARG A 133 8.80 7.09 16.57
N GLU A 134 7.58 7.44 16.90
CA GLU A 134 6.41 6.57 16.65
C GLU A 134 6.25 6.28 15.16
N GLU A 135 6.30 7.31 14.31
CA GLU A 135 6.22 7.17 12.86
C GLU A 135 7.32 6.26 12.31
N ILE A 136 8.59 6.49 12.69
CA ILE A 136 9.71 5.65 12.24
C ILE A 136 9.52 4.20 12.72
N SER A 137 9.06 3.99 13.94
CA SER A 137 8.76 2.67 14.49
C SER A 137 7.67 1.95 13.66
N MET A 138 6.62 2.68 13.28
CA MET A 138 5.55 2.16 12.41
C MET A 138 6.07 1.85 11.00
N GLN A 139 6.98 2.66 10.44
CA GLN A 139 7.62 2.38 9.15
C GLN A 139 8.45 1.10 9.21
N ILE A 140 9.24 0.89 10.27
CA ILE A 140 10.00 -0.35 10.48
C ILE A 140 9.07 -1.56 10.53
N LYS A 141 7.98 -1.45 11.28
CA LYS A 141 6.97 -2.52 11.36
C LYS A 141 6.37 -2.81 9.99
N ALA A 142 5.96 -1.78 9.24
CA ALA A 142 5.37 -1.93 7.92
C ALA A 142 6.31 -2.60 6.91
N LEU A 143 7.61 -2.29 6.96
CA LEU A 143 8.62 -2.97 6.13
C LEU A 143 8.73 -4.46 6.48
N LYS A 144 8.71 -4.81 7.77
CA LYS A 144 8.71 -6.20 8.21
C LYS A 144 7.43 -6.93 7.81
N ASP A 145 6.28 -6.28 7.94
CA ASP A 145 4.99 -6.83 7.51
C ASP A 145 4.96 -7.06 5.98
N MET A 146 5.61 -6.18 5.19
CA MET A 146 5.77 -6.36 3.76
C MET A 146 6.60 -7.61 3.42
N LYS A 147 7.65 -7.90 4.19
CA LYS A 147 8.44 -9.13 4.04
C LYS A 147 7.57 -10.36 4.27
N VAL A 148 6.81 -10.40 5.36
CA VAL A 148 5.85 -11.48 5.64
C VAL A 148 4.81 -11.63 4.52
N MET A 149 4.32 -10.52 3.98
CA MET A 149 3.42 -10.56 2.83
C MET A 149 4.08 -11.21 1.61
N ALA A 150 5.31 -10.84 1.27
CA ALA A 150 6.03 -11.42 0.13
C ALA A 150 6.30 -12.90 0.33
N GLU A 151 6.71 -13.31 1.53
CA GLU A 151 6.90 -14.71 1.91
C GLU A 151 5.63 -15.53 1.71
N SER A 152 4.44 -14.97 1.99
CA SER A 152 3.16 -15.63 1.74
C SER A 152 2.88 -15.93 0.27
N TYR A 153 3.57 -15.24 -0.64
CA TYR A 153 3.57 -15.49 -2.08
C TYR A 153 4.77 -16.31 -2.55
N GLY A 154 5.64 -16.77 -1.65
CA GLY A 154 6.82 -17.56 -1.96
C GLY A 154 8.05 -16.76 -2.39
N TYR A 155 8.11 -15.45 -2.06
CA TYR A 155 9.24 -14.57 -2.39
C TYR A 155 9.93 -14.06 -1.14
N ASP A 156 11.27 -14.06 -1.17
CA ASP A 156 12.10 -13.39 -0.19
C ASP A 156 12.60 -12.06 -0.76
N ILE A 157 12.12 -10.96 -0.20
CA ILE A 157 12.46 -9.59 -0.58
C ILE A 157 13.50 -8.95 0.36
N SER A 158 14.24 -9.74 1.12
CA SER A 158 15.27 -9.27 2.04
C SER A 158 16.36 -8.51 1.33
N GLU A 159 16.80 -9.03 0.18
CA GLU A 159 17.91 -8.55 -0.63
C GLU A 159 17.42 -7.78 -1.87
N PRO A 160 18.30 -6.98 -2.50
CA PRO A 160 18.02 -6.33 -3.79
C PRO A 160 17.60 -7.33 -4.87
N ALA A 161 16.78 -6.87 -5.80
CA ALA A 161 16.37 -7.66 -6.94
C ALA A 161 17.59 -8.03 -7.83
N SER A 162 17.70 -9.30 -8.16
CA SER A 162 18.83 -9.85 -8.93
C SER A 162 18.57 -9.86 -10.45
N ASN A 163 17.30 -9.86 -10.86
CA ASN A 163 16.87 -9.96 -12.26
C ASN A 163 15.61 -9.12 -12.52
N ALA A 164 15.18 -9.03 -13.78
CA ALA A 164 14.05 -8.22 -14.20
C ALA A 164 12.73 -8.67 -13.57
N LYS A 165 12.48 -9.98 -13.45
CA LYS A 165 11.28 -10.50 -12.82
C LYS A 165 11.18 -10.08 -11.36
N GLU A 166 12.26 -10.23 -10.62
CA GLU A 166 12.32 -9.78 -9.23
C GLU A 166 12.15 -8.27 -9.13
N ALA A 167 12.80 -7.48 -10.00
CA ALA A 167 12.68 -6.03 -9.98
C ALA A 167 11.22 -5.58 -10.18
N VAL A 168 10.48 -6.20 -11.09
CA VAL A 168 9.05 -5.96 -11.28
C VAL A 168 8.27 -6.36 -10.04
N GLN A 169 8.50 -7.57 -9.53
CA GLN A 169 7.76 -8.11 -8.39
C GLN A 169 8.00 -7.31 -7.11
N TRP A 170 9.26 -6.96 -6.79
CA TRP A 170 9.61 -6.16 -5.61
C TRP A 170 8.99 -4.76 -5.67
N THR A 171 9.07 -4.11 -6.84
CA THR A 171 8.44 -2.81 -7.08
C THR A 171 6.93 -2.89 -6.89
N TYR A 172 6.32 -3.97 -7.37
CA TYR A 172 4.89 -4.19 -7.24
C TYR A 172 4.46 -4.45 -5.80
N PHE A 173 5.24 -5.20 -5.02
CA PHE A 173 4.96 -5.37 -3.58
C PHE A 173 5.01 -4.04 -2.83
N GLY A 174 5.97 -3.18 -3.12
CA GLY A 174 6.02 -1.84 -2.56
C GLY A 174 4.78 -1.01 -2.91
N TYR A 175 4.32 -1.09 -4.16
CA TYR A 175 3.11 -0.43 -4.62
C TYR A 175 1.85 -0.98 -3.93
N LEU A 176 1.73 -2.30 -3.75
CA LEU A 176 0.61 -2.93 -3.05
C LEU A 176 0.51 -2.47 -1.59
N ALA A 177 1.63 -2.37 -0.89
CA ALA A 177 1.67 -1.87 0.47
C ALA A 177 1.15 -0.43 0.56
N ALA A 178 1.57 0.44 -0.37
CA ALA A 178 1.09 1.81 -0.46
C ALA A 178 -0.41 1.89 -0.78
N ILE A 179 -0.92 1.06 -1.69
CA ILE A 179 -2.35 0.97 -1.98
C ILE A 179 -3.15 0.62 -0.72
N LYS A 180 -2.69 -0.34 0.06
CA LYS A 180 -3.34 -0.73 1.32
C LYS A 180 -3.39 0.42 2.32
N THR A 181 -2.30 1.15 2.46
CA THR A 181 -2.21 2.29 3.38
C THR A 181 -3.14 3.43 2.99
N GLN A 182 -3.27 3.71 1.69
CA GLN A 182 -4.07 4.84 1.19
C GLN A 182 -5.49 4.45 0.75
N ASN A 183 -5.95 3.27 1.07
CA ASN A 183 -7.27 2.79 0.68
C ASN A 183 -7.50 2.73 -0.84
N GLY A 184 -6.44 2.59 -1.62
CA GLY A 184 -6.51 2.36 -3.05
C GLY A 184 -7.05 3.50 -3.90
N ALA A 185 -7.18 4.72 -3.37
CA ALA A 185 -7.73 5.83 -4.13
C ALA A 185 -6.69 6.36 -5.14
N ALA A 186 -6.96 6.17 -6.43
CA ALA A 186 -6.29 6.81 -7.58
C ALA A 186 -4.78 7.03 -7.40
N MET A 187 -4.03 5.97 -7.23
CA MET A 187 -2.58 6.01 -7.06
C MET A 187 -1.87 5.79 -8.39
N SER A 188 -0.79 6.53 -8.61
CA SER A 188 0.12 6.31 -9.74
C SER A 188 1.27 5.42 -9.30
N ILE A 189 1.64 4.45 -10.12
CA ILE A 189 2.87 3.69 -9.95
C ILE A 189 4.13 4.49 -10.34
N GLY A 190 3.92 5.65 -10.98
CA GLY A 190 5.00 6.51 -11.45
C GLY A 190 5.65 6.03 -12.74
N ARG A 191 6.79 6.63 -13.08
CA ARG A 191 7.57 6.29 -14.26
C ARG A 191 8.54 5.15 -13.95
N ILE A 192 8.04 3.93 -13.85
CA ILE A 192 8.87 2.76 -13.53
C ILE A 192 9.54 2.13 -14.76
N ALA A 193 9.02 2.37 -15.97
CA ALA A 193 9.55 1.74 -17.19
C ALA A 193 11.05 1.99 -17.37
N THR A 194 11.51 3.25 -17.22
CA THR A 194 12.93 3.61 -17.32
C THR A 194 13.81 2.89 -16.29
N PHE A 195 13.27 2.65 -15.10
CA PHE A 195 13.98 1.90 -14.06
C PHE A 195 14.06 0.41 -14.41
N LEU A 196 12.93 -0.19 -14.79
CA LEU A 196 12.86 -1.62 -15.11
C LEU A 196 13.70 -1.96 -16.37
N ASP A 197 13.80 -1.03 -17.32
CA ASP A 197 14.61 -1.19 -18.53
C ASP A 197 16.08 -1.54 -18.23
N ILE A 198 16.62 -1.03 -17.12
CA ILE A 198 17.98 -1.35 -16.66
C ILE A 198 18.14 -2.85 -16.39
N TYR A 199 17.16 -3.45 -15.71
CA TYR A 199 17.17 -4.87 -15.40
C TYR A 199 16.85 -5.74 -16.62
N ILE A 200 15.88 -5.31 -17.42
CA ILE A 200 15.48 -5.99 -18.66
C ILE A 200 16.67 -6.05 -19.60
N LYS A 201 17.33 -4.92 -19.87
CA LYS A 201 18.49 -4.87 -20.75
C LYS A 201 19.62 -5.76 -20.22
N ARG A 202 19.92 -5.70 -18.95
CA ARG A 202 20.95 -6.54 -18.32
C ARG A 202 20.65 -8.04 -18.47
N ASP A 203 19.39 -8.44 -18.32
CA ASP A 203 18.98 -9.84 -18.46
C ASP A 203 19.05 -10.27 -19.93
N MET A 204 18.62 -9.41 -20.86
CA MET A 204 18.74 -9.66 -22.30
C MET A 204 20.21 -9.82 -22.72
N ASP A 205 21.09 -8.95 -22.24
CA ASP A 205 22.54 -9.02 -22.55
C ASP A 205 23.18 -10.33 -22.01
N LYS A 206 22.57 -10.93 -20.96
CA LYS A 206 22.95 -12.24 -20.41
C LYS A 206 22.24 -13.43 -21.07
N GLY A 207 21.37 -13.18 -22.05
CA GLY A 207 20.57 -14.24 -22.69
C GLY A 207 19.46 -14.81 -21.83
N ILE A 208 19.06 -14.11 -20.76
CA ILE A 208 17.95 -14.51 -19.88
C ILE A 208 16.63 -14.08 -20.56
N PRO A 209 15.65 -14.98 -20.72
CA PRO A 209 14.35 -14.62 -21.29
C PRO A 209 13.61 -13.59 -20.42
N VAL A 210 13.13 -12.51 -21.04
CA VAL A 210 12.39 -11.43 -20.35
C VAL A 210 10.97 -11.24 -20.84
N SER A 211 10.43 -12.21 -21.57
CA SER A 211 9.08 -12.14 -22.16
C SER A 211 7.97 -11.91 -21.14
N TYR A 212 8.13 -12.40 -19.93
CA TYR A 212 7.19 -12.20 -18.83
C TYR A 212 7.12 -10.75 -18.34
N THR A 213 8.13 -9.93 -18.55
CA THR A 213 8.13 -8.53 -18.11
C THR A 213 7.36 -7.62 -19.04
N HIS A 214 7.17 -8.00 -20.30
CA HIS A 214 6.43 -7.23 -21.29
C HIS A 214 4.92 -7.43 -21.20
N LEU A 215 4.47 -8.54 -20.62
CA LEU A 215 3.06 -8.90 -20.54
C LEU A 215 2.35 -8.37 -19.28
N THR A 216 3.09 -7.80 -18.34
CA THR A 216 2.57 -7.41 -17.03
C THR A 216 2.55 -5.90 -16.79
N LEU A 217 3.05 -5.11 -17.72
CA LEU A 217 3.04 -3.66 -17.70
C LEU A 217 2.06 -3.10 -18.74
#